data_a372b1b130ba81e5eba13c3265267786
#
_entry.id   a372b1b130ba81e5eba13c3265267786
#
_cell.length_a   1.000
_cell.length_b   1.000
_cell.length_c   1.000
_cell.angle_alpha   90.00
_cell.angle_beta   90.00
_cell.angle_gamma   90.00
#
_symmetry.space_group_name_H-M   'P 1'
#
loop_
_entity.id
_entity.type
_entity.pdbx_description
1 polymer ?
#
loop_
_entity_poly.entity_id
_entity_poly.type
_entity_poly.pdbx_seq_one_letter_code
_entity_poly.pdbx_strand_id
1 'polypeptide(L)'
;MSHNRSYWESYLLQDIDYLIVGGGIVGLTCAITLKSKHPQARVVVIERGIWPAGASIKNAGFACFGSVSEILDDAQTHSEQELIGLIRQRAQGLERLKSIVAPKTMDYQEHGGYEYFLNHQGALADQCFAHLDWANKLAQEALNTAETVFTVVENRFGFSGISSRGILNKFEGQIHTGRLMEVLTMKASALGVHFFGGIKAISHTSN
;
A
#
# COMPACT_ATOMS: atom_id res chain seq x y z
N MET A 1 13.11 -34.57 8.39
CA MET A 1 13.57 -35.12 7.10
C MET A 1 14.61 -34.14 6.57
N SER A 2 15.90 -34.55 6.54
CA SER A 2 16.94 -33.74 5.90
C SER A 2 16.70 -33.81 4.40
N HIS A 3 16.13 -32.74 3.82
CA HIS A 3 16.15 -32.60 2.38
C HIS A 3 17.61 -32.50 1.95
N ASN A 4 18.10 -33.53 1.26
CA ASN A 4 19.39 -33.48 0.58
C ASN A 4 19.28 -32.41 -0.51
N ARG A 5 19.74 -31.19 -0.20
CA ARG A 5 19.83 -30.11 -1.18
C ARG A 5 20.91 -30.46 -2.18
N SER A 6 20.63 -30.20 -3.47
CA SER A 6 21.66 -30.29 -4.49
C SER A 6 22.75 -29.22 -4.24
N TYR A 7 23.89 -29.39 -4.87
CA TYR A 7 24.96 -28.37 -4.86
C TYR A 7 24.42 -27.01 -5.33
N TRP A 8 23.59 -26.99 -6.36
CA TRP A 8 23.04 -25.78 -6.96
C TRP A 8 21.99 -25.08 -6.06
N GLU A 9 21.16 -25.85 -5.38
CA GLU A 9 20.23 -25.31 -4.37
C GLU A 9 21.00 -24.71 -3.20
N SER A 10 22.07 -25.39 -2.75
CA SER A 10 22.93 -24.87 -1.69
C SER A 10 23.63 -23.60 -2.14
N TYR A 11 24.18 -23.56 -3.37
CA TYR A 11 24.79 -22.36 -3.93
C TYR A 11 23.84 -21.16 -3.98
N LEU A 12 22.57 -21.36 -4.33
CA LEU A 12 21.57 -20.30 -4.40
C LEU A 12 21.17 -19.75 -3.02
N LEU A 13 21.32 -20.55 -1.96
CA LEU A 13 20.85 -20.22 -0.61
C LEU A 13 21.99 -20.00 0.41
N GLN A 14 23.27 -19.94 -0.06
CA GLN A 14 24.41 -19.59 0.81
C GLN A 14 24.72 -18.09 0.73
N ASP A 15 25.46 -17.60 1.72
CA ASP A 15 26.03 -16.25 1.76
C ASP A 15 25.00 -15.15 1.45
N ILE A 16 23.81 -15.26 2.07
CA ILE A 16 22.73 -14.30 1.93
C ILE A 16 22.99 -13.14 2.87
N ASP A 17 23.16 -11.92 2.31
CA ASP A 17 23.30 -10.69 3.10
C ASP A 17 21.95 -10.24 3.67
N TYR A 18 20.89 -10.34 2.87
CA TYR A 18 19.52 -9.94 3.27
C TYR A 18 18.51 -10.99 2.86
N LEU A 19 17.84 -11.59 3.84
CA LEU A 19 16.71 -12.48 3.63
C LEU A 19 15.40 -11.75 3.97
N ILE A 20 14.50 -11.64 3.01
CA ILE A 20 13.19 -11.00 3.15
C ILE A 20 12.12 -12.08 3.13
N VAL A 21 11.27 -12.11 4.16
CA VAL A 21 10.17 -13.05 4.27
C VAL A 21 8.86 -12.38 3.82
N GLY A 22 8.32 -12.87 2.72
CA GLY A 22 7.10 -12.37 2.08
C GLY A 22 7.37 -11.53 0.84
N GLY A 23 6.79 -11.96 -0.30
CA GLY A 23 6.91 -11.33 -1.61
C GLY A 23 5.82 -10.28 -1.90
N GLY A 24 5.17 -9.70 -0.88
CA GLY A 24 4.21 -8.62 -1.04
C GLY A 24 4.85 -7.26 -1.38
N ILE A 25 4.03 -6.20 -1.49
CA ILE A 25 4.49 -4.84 -1.80
C ILE A 25 5.64 -4.42 -0.88
N VAL A 26 5.50 -4.64 0.43
CA VAL A 26 6.51 -4.26 1.43
C VAL A 26 7.82 -5.02 1.19
N GLY A 27 7.76 -6.34 1.04
CA GLY A 27 8.95 -7.17 0.84
C GLY A 27 9.67 -6.85 -0.47
N LEU A 28 8.94 -6.71 -1.58
CA LEU A 28 9.54 -6.38 -2.87
C LEU A 28 10.12 -4.97 -2.91
N THR A 29 9.44 -3.96 -2.33
CA THR A 29 9.98 -2.60 -2.26
C THR A 29 11.20 -2.51 -1.33
N CYS A 30 11.21 -3.28 -0.24
CA CYS A 30 12.37 -3.45 0.62
C CYS A 30 13.55 -4.06 -0.17
N ALA A 31 13.33 -5.17 -0.87
CA ALA A 31 14.33 -5.84 -1.68
C ALA A 31 14.93 -4.93 -2.75
N ILE A 32 14.07 -4.22 -3.52
CA ILE A 32 14.48 -3.24 -4.53
C ILE A 32 15.34 -2.14 -3.89
N THR A 33 14.90 -1.62 -2.74
CA THR A 33 15.63 -0.55 -2.04
C THR A 33 17.00 -1.01 -1.54
N LEU A 34 17.05 -2.19 -0.92
CA LEU A 34 18.32 -2.78 -0.44
C LEU A 34 19.29 -3.03 -1.59
N LYS A 35 18.79 -3.64 -2.66
CA LYS A 35 19.63 -3.94 -3.82
C LYS A 35 20.12 -2.67 -4.53
N SER A 36 19.31 -1.61 -4.57
CA SER A 36 19.73 -0.32 -5.11
C SER A 36 20.80 0.38 -4.25
N LYS A 37 20.71 0.24 -2.93
CA LYS A 37 21.73 0.82 -2.00
C LYS A 37 22.98 -0.03 -1.88
N HIS A 38 22.84 -1.33 -2.02
CA HIS A 38 23.92 -2.32 -1.89
C HIS A 38 23.96 -3.24 -3.14
N PRO A 39 24.47 -2.77 -4.30
CA PRO A 39 24.38 -3.49 -5.56
C PRO A 39 25.07 -4.86 -5.53
N GLN A 40 26.11 -5.03 -4.69
CA GLN A 40 26.83 -6.29 -4.57
C GLN A 40 26.20 -7.26 -3.56
N ALA A 41 25.28 -6.78 -2.71
CA ALA A 41 24.64 -7.62 -1.70
C ALA A 41 23.77 -8.71 -2.33
N ARG A 42 23.81 -9.88 -1.73
CA ARG A 42 22.93 -11.00 -2.08
C ARG A 42 21.62 -10.86 -1.36
N VAL A 43 20.61 -10.36 -2.07
CA VAL A 43 19.25 -10.14 -1.56
C VAL A 43 18.34 -11.27 -2.02
N VAL A 44 17.71 -11.94 -1.08
CA VAL A 44 16.80 -13.07 -1.33
C VAL A 44 15.43 -12.74 -0.74
N VAL A 45 14.38 -12.96 -1.52
CA VAL A 45 12.98 -12.92 -1.07
C VAL A 45 12.42 -14.34 -1.10
N ILE A 46 11.84 -14.78 0.00
CA ILE A 46 11.09 -16.04 0.07
C ILE A 46 9.60 -15.75 0.27
N GLU A 47 8.77 -16.48 -0.47
CA GLU A 47 7.32 -16.37 -0.42
C GLU A 47 6.71 -17.77 -0.21
N ARG A 48 5.74 -17.88 0.70
CA ARG A 48 5.09 -19.18 1.00
C ARG A 48 4.24 -19.73 -0.16
N GLY A 49 3.63 -18.83 -0.93
CA GLY A 49 2.92 -19.16 -2.15
C GLY A 49 3.88 -19.29 -3.34
N ILE A 50 3.46 -19.92 -4.43
CA ILE A 50 4.20 -19.91 -5.70
C ILE A 50 4.31 -18.47 -6.21
N TRP A 51 3.26 -17.68 -5.99
CA TRP A 51 3.14 -16.25 -6.30
C TRP A 51 2.63 -15.51 -5.07
N PRO A 52 2.95 -14.22 -4.88
CA PRO A 52 2.38 -13.43 -3.78
C PRO A 52 0.86 -13.49 -3.77
N ALA A 53 0.29 -14.17 -2.78
CA ALA A 53 -1.15 -14.42 -2.67
C ALA A 53 -1.79 -13.73 -1.46
N GLY A 54 -1.08 -12.81 -0.81
CA GLY A 54 -1.50 -12.06 0.36
C GLY A 54 -2.29 -10.78 0.02
N ALA A 55 -2.41 -9.87 0.98
CA ALA A 55 -3.16 -8.62 0.88
C ALA A 55 -2.75 -7.75 -0.31
N SER A 56 -1.48 -7.82 -0.73
CA SER A 56 -0.94 -7.01 -1.83
C SER A 56 -1.59 -7.26 -3.19
N ILE A 57 -2.25 -8.41 -3.37
CA ILE A 57 -2.98 -8.75 -4.60
C ILE A 57 -4.48 -8.98 -4.36
N LYS A 58 -4.88 -9.09 -3.08
CA LYS A 58 -6.27 -9.29 -2.65
C LYS A 58 -6.84 -8.01 -2.07
N ASN A 59 -6.79 -6.93 -2.83
CA ASN A 59 -7.33 -5.64 -2.45
C ASN A 59 -8.05 -5.00 -3.64
N ALA A 60 -8.81 -3.94 -3.39
CA ALA A 60 -9.61 -3.27 -4.40
C ALA A 60 -8.82 -2.29 -5.29
N GLY A 61 -7.52 -2.09 -5.04
CA GLY A 61 -6.68 -1.21 -5.84
C GLY A 61 -6.80 0.27 -5.50
N PHE A 62 -7.31 0.62 -4.34
CA PHE A 62 -7.30 2.01 -3.87
C PHE A 62 -5.88 2.47 -3.58
N ALA A 63 -5.46 3.54 -4.25
CA ALA A 63 -4.23 4.26 -3.96
C ALA A 63 -4.60 5.46 -3.09
N CYS A 64 -4.78 5.21 -1.79
CA CYS A 64 -5.37 6.13 -0.82
C CYS A 64 -4.48 6.33 0.42
N PHE A 65 -4.78 7.39 1.17
CA PHE A 65 -4.14 7.67 2.46
C PHE A 65 -5.14 7.80 3.61
N GLY A 66 -6.43 7.63 3.36
CA GLY A 66 -7.50 7.56 4.34
C GLY A 66 -8.71 8.41 3.99
N SER A 67 -9.92 7.85 4.19
CA SER A 67 -11.19 8.57 4.08
C SER A 67 -11.48 9.34 5.37
N VAL A 68 -12.51 10.21 5.36
CA VAL A 68 -12.90 10.98 6.55
C VAL A 68 -13.38 10.04 7.66
N SER A 69 -14.12 8.97 7.33
CA SER A 69 -14.57 7.99 8.33
C SER A 69 -13.40 7.23 8.97
N GLU A 70 -12.39 6.86 8.18
CA GLU A 70 -11.18 6.22 8.71
C GLU A 70 -10.39 7.15 9.63
N ILE A 71 -10.25 8.44 9.27
CA ILE A 71 -9.56 9.45 10.10
C ILE A 71 -10.32 9.63 11.44
N LEU A 72 -11.65 9.64 11.42
CA LEU A 72 -12.48 9.73 12.63
C LEU A 72 -12.35 8.48 13.51
N ASP A 73 -12.25 7.31 12.92
CA ASP A 73 -12.04 6.07 13.67
C ASP A 73 -10.63 6.04 14.30
N ASP A 74 -9.61 6.35 13.53
CA ASP A 74 -8.23 6.47 14.01
C ASP A 74 -8.10 7.53 15.14
N ALA A 75 -8.90 8.63 15.11
CA ALA A 75 -8.91 9.68 16.12
C ALA A 75 -9.39 9.22 17.50
N GLN A 76 -10.07 8.09 17.60
CA GLN A 76 -10.48 7.52 18.89
C GLN A 76 -9.28 7.03 19.73
N THR A 77 -8.15 6.75 19.08
CA THR A 77 -6.97 6.16 19.71
C THR A 77 -5.67 6.91 19.44
N HIS A 78 -5.69 7.89 18.54
CA HIS A 78 -4.52 8.66 18.14
C HIS A 78 -4.74 10.17 18.36
N SER A 79 -3.68 10.89 18.72
CA SER A 79 -3.66 12.34 18.73
C SER A 79 -3.66 12.93 17.31
N GLU A 80 -4.01 14.21 17.16
CA GLU A 80 -3.97 14.89 15.86
C GLU A 80 -2.58 14.82 15.20
N GLN A 81 -1.52 14.94 15.97
CA GLN A 81 -0.13 14.87 15.47
C GLN A 81 0.20 13.46 14.93
N GLU A 82 -0.30 12.42 15.58
CA GLU A 82 -0.14 11.04 15.09
C GLU A 82 -0.95 10.82 13.81
N LEU A 83 -2.18 11.36 13.73
CA LEU A 83 -3.00 11.29 12.51
C LEU A 83 -2.33 12.01 11.34
N ILE A 84 -1.82 13.22 11.54
CA ILE A 84 -1.06 13.96 10.54
C ILE A 84 0.17 13.15 10.09
N GLY A 85 0.89 12.55 11.05
CA GLY A 85 2.01 11.66 10.76
C GLY A 85 1.62 10.46 9.90
N LEU A 86 0.50 9.82 10.22
CA LEU A 86 -0.02 8.65 9.52
C LEU A 86 -0.44 8.98 8.07
N ILE A 87 -1.23 10.06 7.89
CA ILE A 87 -1.64 10.54 6.56
C ILE A 87 -0.39 10.88 5.72
N ARG A 88 0.57 11.59 6.31
CA ARG A 88 1.83 11.96 5.64
C ARG A 88 2.62 10.74 5.20
N GLN A 89 2.77 9.73 6.06
CA GLN A 89 3.49 8.51 5.74
C GLN A 89 2.80 7.71 4.61
N ARG A 90 1.47 7.60 4.63
CA ARG A 90 0.69 6.93 3.59
C ARG A 90 0.85 7.64 2.24
N ALA A 91 0.71 8.97 2.22
CA ALA A 91 0.88 9.78 1.00
C ALA A 91 2.32 9.69 0.45
N GLN A 92 3.33 9.82 1.31
CA GLN A 92 4.74 9.65 0.92
C GLN A 92 5.02 8.23 0.41
N GLY A 93 4.38 7.22 0.98
CA GLY A 93 4.46 5.83 0.52
C GLY A 93 3.95 5.67 -0.90
N LEU A 94 2.83 6.32 -1.24
CA LEU A 94 2.28 6.33 -2.60
C LEU A 94 3.24 7.02 -3.59
N GLU A 95 3.76 8.19 -3.24
CA GLU A 95 4.73 8.90 -4.09
C GLU A 95 6.02 8.08 -4.28
N ARG A 96 6.49 7.44 -3.21
CA ARG A 96 7.63 6.51 -3.33
C ARG A 96 7.32 5.34 -4.25
N LEU A 97 6.12 4.76 -4.16
CA LEU A 97 5.70 3.69 -5.06
C LEU A 97 5.70 4.15 -6.51
N LYS A 98 5.16 5.33 -6.80
CA LYS A 98 5.20 5.97 -8.13
C LYS A 98 6.63 6.21 -8.63
N SER A 99 7.59 6.45 -7.75
CA SER A 99 9.01 6.59 -8.11
C SER A 99 9.68 5.25 -8.42
N ILE A 100 9.22 4.17 -7.80
CA ILE A 100 9.73 2.81 -8.05
C ILE A 100 9.10 2.22 -9.31
N VAL A 101 7.79 2.37 -9.48
CA VAL A 101 7.01 1.86 -10.61
C VAL A 101 6.32 3.02 -11.29
N ALA A 102 6.62 3.23 -12.57
CA ALA A 102 6.00 4.33 -13.33
C ALA A 102 4.46 4.19 -13.29
N PRO A 103 3.71 5.30 -13.03
CA PRO A 103 2.26 5.27 -12.87
C PRO A 103 1.53 4.52 -14.01
N LYS A 104 1.91 4.78 -15.25
CA LYS A 104 1.34 4.11 -16.44
C LYS A 104 1.51 2.58 -16.41
N THR A 105 2.61 2.09 -15.83
CA THR A 105 2.92 0.65 -15.83
C THR A 105 2.03 -0.12 -14.84
N MET A 106 1.68 0.49 -13.70
CA MET A 106 0.75 -0.07 -12.72
C MET A 106 -0.69 0.36 -12.96
N ASP A 107 -0.97 1.00 -14.10
CA ASP A 107 -2.29 1.52 -14.46
C ASP A 107 -2.87 2.44 -13.37
N TYR A 108 -2.03 3.35 -12.87
CA TYR A 108 -2.46 4.36 -11.91
C TYR A 108 -3.33 5.41 -12.59
N GLN A 109 -4.49 5.67 -12.02
CA GLN A 109 -5.48 6.63 -12.52
C GLN A 109 -5.91 7.57 -11.40
N GLU A 110 -5.81 8.88 -11.67
CA GLU A 110 -6.11 9.96 -10.72
C GLU A 110 -7.59 10.35 -10.77
N HIS A 111 -8.47 9.41 -10.39
CA HIS A 111 -9.92 9.65 -10.39
C HIS A 111 -10.44 10.23 -9.07
N GLY A 112 -9.60 10.37 -8.07
CA GLY A 112 -9.97 10.64 -6.70
C GLY A 112 -10.52 9.40 -6.00
N GLY A 113 -10.70 9.51 -4.67
CA GLY A 113 -11.38 8.54 -3.82
C GLY A 113 -12.76 9.08 -3.44
N TYR A 114 -13.79 8.29 -3.61
CA TYR A 114 -15.16 8.68 -3.27
C TYR A 114 -15.64 7.86 -2.08
N GLU A 115 -16.07 8.51 -1.01
CA GLU A 115 -16.68 7.91 0.15
C GLU A 115 -18.19 8.21 0.14
N TYR A 116 -19.00 7.17 -0.05
CA TYR A 116 -20.44 7.22 0.06
C TYR A 116 -20.91 6.32 1.20
N PHE A 117 -22.01 6.71 1.83
CA PHE A 117 -22.56 6.01 3.00
C PHE A 117 -23.81 5.23 2.60
N LEU A 118 -23.96 4.01 3.11
CA LEU A 118 -25.19 3.26 2.94
C LEU A 118 -26.35 3.98 3.67
N ASN A 119 -27.59 3.82 3.19
CA ASN A 119 -28.74 4.52 3.78
C ASN A 119 -28.90 4.31 5.30
N HIS A 120 -28.46 3.17 5.82
CA HIS A 120 -28.50 2.89 7.26
C HIS A 120 -27.30 3.49 8.05
N GLN A 121 -26.34 4.08 7.37
CA GLN A 121 -25.15 4.72 7.96
C GLN A 121 -25.32 6.25 8.10
N GLY A 122 -26.53 6.77 8.17
CA GLY A 122 -26.80 8.21 8.24
C GLY A 122 -26.06 8.92 9.36
N ALA A 123 -26.00 8.32 10.56
CA ALA A 123 -25.27 8.89 11.69
C ALA A 123 -23.76 9.02 11.43
N LEU A 124 -23.15 8.04 10.73
CA LEU A 124 -21.75 8.12 10.33
C LEU A 124 -21.53 9.21 9.28
N ALA A 125 -22.43 9.30 8.31
CA ALA A 125 -22.41 10.35 7.29
C ALA A 125 -22.45 11.75 7.92
N ASP A 126 -23.38 11.97 8.87
CA ASP A 126 -23.53 13.25 9.59
C ASP A 126 -22.24 13.59 10.37
N GLN A 127 -21.62 12.61 11.03
CA GLN A 127 -20.34 12.81 11.71
C GLN A 127 -19.24 13.20 10.73
N CYS A 128 -19.11 12.51 9.60
CA CYS A 128 -18.11 12.81 8.59
C CYS A 128 -18.29 14.22 8.01
N PHE A 129 -19.51 14.60 7.69
CA PHE A 129 -19.80 15.95 7.19
C PHE A 129 -19.54 17.04 8.24
N ALA A 130 -19.86 16.79 9.52
CA ALA A 130 -19.62 17.73 10.60
C ALA A 130 -18.12 17.96 10.88
N HIS A 131 -17.28 16.96 10.62
CA HIS A 131 -15.83 17.03 10.86
C HIS A 131 -15.00 17.28 9.59
N LEU A 132 -15.64 17.61 8.47
CA LEU A 132 -14.96 17.76 7.19
C LEU A 132 -13.86 18.84 7.22
N ASP A 133 -14.13 19.99 7.84
CA ASP A 133 -13.16 21.09 7.98
C ASP A 133 -11.97 20.68 8.84
N TRP A 134 -12.22 19.92 9.90
CA TRP A 134 -11.16 19.40 10.75
C TRP A 134 -10.31 18.36 10.00
N ALA A 135 -10.91 17.43 9.31
CA ALA A 135 -10.19 16.44 8.48
C ALA A 135 -9.37 17.12 7.38
N ASN A 136 -9.91 18.17 6.75
CA ASN A 136 -9.17 18.97 5.79
C ASN A 136 -7.93 19.63 6.39
N LYS A 137 -8.02 20.21 7.59
CA LYS A 137 -6.85 20.80 8.27
C LYS A 137 -5.74 19.78 8.50
N LEU A 138 -6.08 18.60 9.00
CA LEU A 138 -5.11 17.52 9.22
C LEU A 138 -4.45 17.08 7.90
N ALA A 139 -5.26 16.86 6.86
CA ALA A 139 -4.77 16.42 5.57
C ALA A 139 -3.92 17.51 4.87
N GLN A 140 -4.32 18.77 4.95
CA GLN A 140 -3.55 19.90 4.41
C GLN A 140 -2.17 20.01 5.05
N GLU A 141 -2.10 19.89 6.40
CA GLU A 141 -0.82 19.88 7.11
C GLU A 141 0.02 18.65 6.74
N ALA A 142 -0.59 17.47 6.67
CA ALA A 142 0.09 16.23 6.31
C ALA A 142 0.70 16.28 4.91
N LEU A 143 -0.05 16.81 3.94
CA LEU A 143 0.32 16.90 2.53
C LEU A 143 1.12 18.17 2.19
N ASN A 144 1.27 19.10 3.14
CA ASN A 144 1.86 20.42 2.96
C ASN A 144 1.23 21.17 1.75
N THR A 145 -0.10 21.26 1.74
CA THR A 145 -0.88 21.92 0.68
C THR A 145 -1.90 22.88 1.25
N ALA A 146 -2.19 23.97 0.55
CA ALA A 146 -3.30 24.87 0.84
C ALA A 146 -4.61 24.45 0.15
N GLU A 147 -4.57 23.42 -0.70
CA GLU A 147 -5.75 22.95 -1.41
C GLU A 147 -6.70 22.16 -0.51
N THR A 148 -8.01 22.32 -0.73
CA THR A 148 -9.01 21.49 -0.07
C THR A 148 -8.86 20.03 -0.51
N VAL A 149 -8.66 19.12 0.43
CA VAL A 149 -8.43 17.70 0.17
C VAL A 149 -9.76 16.95 0.03
N PHE A 150 -10.66 17.16 0.99
CA PHE A 150 -11.97 16.52 1.05
C PHE A 150 -13.07 17.52 0.70
N THR A 151 -13.91 17.18 -0.29
CA THR A 151 -15.04 18.02 -0.73
C THR A 151 -16.34 17.22 -0.75
N VAL A 152 -17.45 17.86 -0.39
CA VAL A 152 -18.77 17.24 -0.53
C VAL A 152 -19.14 17.17 -2.01
N VAL A 153 -19.65 16.02 -2.44
CA VAL A 153 -20.07 15.76 -3.82
C VAL A 153 -21.43 15.07 -3.85
N GLU A 154 -22.19 15.30 -4.90
CA GLU A 154 -23.45 14.58 -5.13
C GLU A 154 -23.17 13.15 -5.66
N ASN A 155 -24.14 12.24 -5.48
CA ASN A 155 -24.10 10.89 -6.05
C ASN A 155 -24.28 10.94 -7.57
N ARG A 156 -23.22 11.28 -8.28
CA ARG A 156 -23.21 11.38 -9.75
C ARG A 156 -23.16 10.04 -10.48
N PHE A 157 -22.93 8.95 -9.74
CA PHE A 157 -22.83 7.61 -10.33
C PHE A 157 -24.17 6.89 -10.41
N GLY A 158 -25.22 7.46 -9.83
CA GLY A 158 -26.57 6.87 -9.84
C GLY A 158 -26.66 5.58 -9.02
N PHE A 159 -25.76 5.34 -8.06
CA PHE A 159 -25.88 4.20 -7.16
C PHE A 159 -27.13 4.31 -6.30
N SER A 160 -27.86 3.21 -6.16
CA SER A 160 -29.00 3.10 -5.25
C SER A 160 -28.57 2.54 -3.89
N GLY A 161 -29.37 2.83 -2.86
CA GLY A 161 -29.09 2.31 -1.50
C GLY A 161 -28.01 3.06 -0.72
N ILE A 162 -27.48 4.15 -1.26
CA ILE A 162 -26.47 5.02 -0.63
C ILE A 162 -26.99 6.45 -0.47
N SER A 163 -26.29 7.25 0.31
CA SER A 163 -26.55 8.68 0.51
C SER A 163 -26.52 9.46 -0.81
N SER A 164 -27.34 10.51 -0.90
CA SER A 164 -27.34 11.43 -2.05
C SER A 164 -26.05 12.24 -2.17
N ARG A 165 -25.33 12.40 -1.07
CA ARG A 165 -24.03 13.10 -0.99
C ARG A 165 -22.95 12.16 -0.49
N GLY A 166 -21.73 12.40 -0.94
CA GLY A 166 -20.53 11.73 -0.49
C GLY A 166 -19.38 12.71 -0.31
N ILE A 167 -18.21 12.20 -0.04
CA ILE A 167 -16.97 12.97 0.12
C ILE A 167 -16.00 12.51 -0.96
N LEU A 168 -15.44 13.46 -1.69
CA LEU A 168 -14.36 13.23 -2.66
C LEU A 168 -13.03 13.64 -2.03
N ASN A 169 -12.06 12.73 -2.03
CA ASN A 169 -10.65 13.04 -1.86
C ASN A 169 -9.99 13.10 -3.24
N LYS A 170 -9.64 14.29 -3.72
CA LYS A 170 -9.10 14.47 -5.07
C LYS A 170 -7.63 14.03 -5.24
N PHE A 171 -6.92 13.77 -4.15
CA PHE A 171 -5.50 13.37 -4.17
C PHE A 171 -5.31 11.85 -4.22
N GLU A 172 -6.39 11.10 -4.25
CA GLU A 172 -6.38 9.65 -4.32
C GLU A 172 -6.63 9.15 -5.75
N GLY A 173 -6.42 7.87 -5.95
CA GLY A 173 -6.62 7.24 -7.24
C GLY A 173 -6.78 5.74 -7.11
N GLN A 174 -6.64 5.06 -8.24
CA GLN A 174 -6.68 3.61 -8.31
C GLN A 174 -5.47 3.05 -9.03
N ILE A 175 -5.14 1.80 -8.74
CA ILE A 175 -4.09 1.03 -9.39
C ILE A 175 -4.61 -0.35 -9.80
N HIS A 176 -3.97 -0.94 -10.79
CA HIS A 176 -4.15 -2.35 -11.11
C HIS A 176 -3.18 -3.18 -10.26
N THR A 177 -3.65 -3.73 -9.14
CA THR A 177 -2.81 -4.44 -8.15
C THR A 177 -2.02 -5.61 -8.73
N GLY A 178 -2.59 -6.35 -9.66
CA GLY A 178 -1.91 -7.45 -10.35
C GLY A 178 -0.71 -6.94 -11.15
N ARG A 179 -0.88 -5.88 -11.96
CA ARG A 179 0.22 -5.26 -12.72
C ARG A 179 1.30 -4.69 -11.79
N LEU A 180 0.89 -4.04 -10.69
CA LEU A 180 1.84 -3.55 -9.70
C LEU A 180 2.74 -4.67 -9.18
N MET A 181 2.15 -5.80 -8.77
CA MET A 181 2.91 -6.93 -8.22
C MET A 181 3.81 -7.59 -9.27
N GLU A 182 3.33 -7.72 -10.50
CA GLU A 182 4.12 -8.22 -11.63
C GLU A 182 5.35 -7.34 -11.86
N VAL A 183 5.16 -6.03 -11.99
CA VAL A 183 6.25 -5.09 -12.28
C VAL A 183 7.24 -4.98 -11.13
N LEU A 184 6.78 -4.99 -9.87
CA LEU A 184 7.68 -5.02 -8.71
C LEU A 184 8.54 -6.28 -8.71
N THR A 185 7.96 -7.44 -9.02
CA THR A 185 8.70 -8.71 -9.10
C THR A 185 9.73 -8.69 -10.24
N MET A 186 9.33 -8.22 -11.43
CA MET A 186 10.23 -8.07 -12.56
C MET A 186 11.38 -7.10 -12.26
N LYS A 187 11.09 -5.97 -11.63
CA LYS A 187 12.11 -4.98 -11.26
C LYS A 187 13.07 -5.50 -10.22
N ALA A 188 12.60 -6.21 -9.21
CA ALA A 188 13.44 -6.86 -8.20
C ALA A 188 14.38 -7.87 -8.88
N SER A 189 13.86 -8.72 -9.75
CA SER A 189 14.64 -9.71 -10.52
C SER A 189 15.68 -9.04 -11.42
N ALA A 190 15.31 -7.98 -12.15
CA ALA A 190 16.22 -7.24 -13.02
C ALA A 190 17.39 -6.58 -12.26
N LEU A 191 17.19 -6.24 -10.99
CA LEU A 191 18.25 -5.75 -10.10
C LEU A 191 19.11 -6.88 -9.52
N GLY A 192 18.78 -8.15 -9.76
CA GLY A 192 19.49 -9.30 -9.23
C GLY A 192 19.03 -9.74 -7.83
N VAL A 193 17.79 -9.44 -7.46
CA VAL A 193 17.12 -10.05 -6.30
C VAL A 193 16.69 -11.46 -6.66
N HIS A 194 17.05 -12.45 -5.82
CA HIS A 194 16.56 -13.81 -5.99
C HIS A 194 15.19 -13.97 -5.32
N PHE A 195 14.19 -14.39 -6.07
CA PHE A 195 12.85 -14.65 -5.57
C PHE A 195 12.53 -16.14 -5.60
N PHE A 196 12.15 -16.70 -4.44
CA PHE A 196 11.76 -18.10 -4.31
C PHE A 196 10.34 -18.21 -3.76
N GLY A 197 9.43 -18.66 -4.62
CA GLY A 197 8.07 -19.05 -4.25
C GLY A 197 8.01 -20.47 -3.69
N GLY A 198 6.94 -20.79 -2.94
CA GLY A 198 6.74 -22.11 -2.33
C GLY A 198 7.60 -22.36 -1.09
N ILE A 199 8.29 -21.35 -0.54
CA ILE A 199 9.15 -21.48 0.65
C ILE A 199 8.50 -20.76 1.83
N LYS A 200 8.12 -21.54 2.86
CA LYS A 200 7.56 -21.02 4.12
C LYS A 200 8.65 -20.92 5.18
N ALA A 201 8.87 -19.73 5.72
CA ALA A 201 9.66 -19.56 6.93
C ALA A 201 8.91 -20.16 8.12
N ILE A 202 9.56 -21.02 8.91
CA ILE A 202 8.95 -21.70 10.06
C ILE A 202 9.48 -21.08 11.36
N SER A 203 10.78 -20.84 11.44
CA SER A 203 11.44 -20.27 12.60
C SER A 203 12.75 -19.60 12.19
N HIS A 204 13.27 -18.76 13.05
CA HIS A 204 14.62 -18.23 12.95
C HIS A 204 15.31 -18.37 14.31
N THR A 205 16.62 -18.55 14.29
CA THR A 205 17.46 -18.46 15.47
C THR A 205 18.41 -17.29 15.27
N SER A 206 18.50 -16.40 16.25
CA SER A 206 19.58 -15.41 16.30
C SER A 206 20.85 -16.08 16.84
N ASN A 207 21.93 -15.94 16.12
CA ASN A 207 23.27 -16.31 16.61
C ASN A 207 23.81 -15.23 17.53
#